data_4be4448f6bf84e788314f90703c82549
#
_entry.id   4be4448f6bf84e788314f90703c82549
#
_cell.length_a   1.000
_cell.length_b   1.000
_cell.length_c   1.000
_cell.angle_alpha   90.00
_cell.angle_beta   90.00
_cell.angle_gamma   90.00
#
_symmetry.space_group_name_H-M   'P 1'
#
loop_
_entity.id
_entity.type
_entity.pdbx_description
1 polymer ?
#
loop_
_entity_poly.entity_id
_entity_poly.type
_entity_poly.pdbx_seq_one_letter_code
_entity_poly.pdbx_strand_id
1 'polypeptide(L)'
;LGVIRHMCDRVGVLYAGALVEQGTTADILSNPQHPYTVGLLRCIPRGGLHKNTDRLETIPGSPPSLGLHFDGCVFASRCSLADDRCRTEKPEMVTVGPSHVARCFHHDKAPSMARNIEGASQGLSNPNKRPAPAGDLLNINNLSKIFAQDGNKVQVVNDVSLFVKPGETLGLVGESGSGKTTIAKMILGLTSAETTSVMTLSGKKLARALNKRSVEDVGALQIVFQNPDQALNRRHSVTRIVSRAVERLSGFNRTESDNRAHELLSGMRVDASLHNARPAQLSGGLKQRVAISRAFAGSPNLVVCDEPTSALDVSVQATILNLLVDLQKQDDTSYLFISHDLGVVRYISDRIAVLYLGRVMELGNAETVFNGPHHPYTEALVSSVPAIDGSQRVRIRLEGDVPSPANPPTGCVLNPRCPRMAGSGVEGLCTTVEPELKEVEPGHFMRCHIPFDQLRTTQA
;
A
#
# COMPACT_ATOMS: atom_id res chain seq x y z
N LEU A 1 8.01 -12.53 1.67
CA LEU A 1 8.77 -13.59 0.95
C LEU A 1 10.22 -13.16 0.70
N GLY A 2 10.54 -11.89 0.44
CA GLY A 2 11.90 -11.41 0.29
C GLY A 2 12.78 -11.65 1.53
N VAL A 3 12.26 -11.43 2.73
CA VAL A 3 12.96 -11.74 3.99
C VAL A 3 13.23 -13.24 4.13
N ILE A 4 12.26 -14.08 3.81
CA ILE A 4 12.39 -15.56 3.82
C ILE A 4 13.54 -16.00 2.93
N ARG A 5 13.68 -15.42 1.74
CA ARG A 5 14.77 -15.72 0.81
C ARG A 5 16.17 -15.51 1.41
N HIS A 6 16.34 -14.50 2.22
CA HIS A 6 17.65 -14.14 2.80
C HIS A 6 17.96 -14.79 4.14
N MET A 7 16.92 -15.22 4.87
CA MET A 7 17.07 -15.70 6.24
C MET A 7 16.85 -17.20 6.42
N CYS A 8 16.18 -17.85 5.46
CA CYS A 8 15.78 -19.25 5.59
C CYS A 8 16.47 -20.14 4.56
N ASP A 9 17.05 -21.24 5.01
CA ASP A 9 17.60 -22.28 4.14
C ASP A 9 16.48 -23.13 3.54
N ARG A 10 15.39 -23.35 4.31
CA ARG A 10 14.23 -24.16 3.91
C ARG A 10 12.93 -23.44 4.20
N VAL A 11 11.92 -23.68 3.38
CA VAL A 11 10.60 -23.08 3.50
C VAL A 11 9.53 -24.17 3.49
N GLY A 12 8.58 -24.08 4.42
CA GLY A 12 7.34 -24.84 4.41
C GLY A 12 6.15 -23.92 4.11
N VAL A 13 5.34 -24.30 3.13
CA VAL A 13 4.13 -23.55 2.74
C VAL A 13 2.91 -24.20 3.39
N LEU A 14 2.17 -23.41 4.18
CA LEU A 14 0.97 -23.86 4.90
C LEU A 14 -0.29 -23.29 4.26
N TYR A 15 -1.32 -24.11 4.11
CA TYR A 15 -2.66 -23.69 3.71
C TYR A 15 -3.72 -24.41 4.53
N ALA A 16 -4.66 -23.67 5.12
CA ALA A 16 -5.73 -24.21 5.97
C ALA A 16 -5.24 -25.18 7.07
N GLY A 17 -4.08 -24.90 7.68
CA GLY A 17 -3.47 -25.73 8.72
C GLY A 17 -2.70 -26.94 8.22
N ALA A 18 -2.68 -27.21 6.90
CA ALA A 18 -1.93 -28.32 6.30
C ALA A 18 -0.65 -27.81 5.64
N LEU A 19 0.46 -28.58 5.79
CA LEU A 19 1.68 -28.38 5.03
C LEU A 19 1.44 -28.89 3.60
N VAL A 20 1.48 -27.97 2.63
CA VAL A 20 1.18 -28.28 1.23
C VAL A 20 2.43 -28.42 0.37
N GLU A 21 3.52 -27.76 0.73
CA GLU A 21 4.80 -27.84 0.03
C GLU A 21 5.95 -27.50 0.99
N GLN A 22 7.09 -28.17 0.81
CA GLN A 22 8.30 -27.92 1.59
C GLN A 22 9.54 -28.21 0.74
N GLY A 23 10.53 -27.33 0.80
CA GLY A 23 11.79 -27.49 0.06
C GLY A 23 12.86 -26.53 0.52
N THR A 24 13.97 -26.50 -0.22
CA THR A 24 14.94 -25.41 -0.06
C THR A 24 14.29 -24.09 -0.48
N THR A 25 14.79 -22.99 0.07
CA THR A 25 14.28 -21.66 -0.30
C THR A 25 14.40 -21.43 -1.82
N ALA A 26 15.46 -21.89 -2.44
CA ALA A 26 15.66 -21.82 -3.88
C ALA A 26 14.58 -22.61 -4.65
N ASP A 27 14.29 -23.86 -4.26
CA ASP A 27 13.29 -24.69 -4.93
C ASP A 27 11.89 -24.07 -4.83
N ILE A 28 11.47 -23.68 -3.62
CA ILE A 28 10.14 -23.10 -3.40
C ILE A 28 9.94 -21.79 -4.17
N LEU A 29 10.96 -20.93 -4.26
CA LEU A 29 10.83 -19.64 -4.94
C LEU A 29 11.00 -19.72 -6.46
N SER A 30 11.79 -20.70 -6.98
CA SER A 30 12.11 -20.79 -8.41
C SER A 30 11.32 -21.89 -9.14
N ASN A 31 10.96 -22.96 -8.45
CA ASN A 31 10.29 -24.13 -9.04
C ASN A 31 9.19 -24.70 -8.12
N PRO A 32 8.20 -23.89 -7.72
CA PRO A 32 7.10 -24.32 -6.87
C PRO A 32 6.29 -25.44 -7.55
N GLN A 33 5.92 -26.47 -6.78
CA GLN A 33 5.25 -27.68 -7.27
C GLN A 33 3.81 -27.82 -6.73
N HIS A 34 3.34 -26.87 -5.92
CA HIS A 34 1.96 -26.83 -5.47
C HIS A 34 1.23 -25.61 -6.05
N PRO A 35 0.00 -25.77 -6.61
CA PRO A 35 -0.75 -24.66 -7.21
C PRO A 35 -0.94 -23.45 -6.31
N TYR A 36 -1.09 -23.64 -5.00
CA TYR A 36 -1.18 -22.56 -4.03
C TYR A 36 0.13 -21.76 -3.95
N THR A 37 1.28 -22.44 -3.90
CA THR A 37 2.60 -21.78 -3.85
C THR A 37 2.86 -20.98 -5.12
N VAL A 38 2.54 -21.55 -6.28
CA VAL A 38 2.62 -20.85 -7.57
C VAL A 38 1.77 -19.59 -7.56
N GLY A 39 0.49 -19.71 -7.14
CA GLY A 39 -0.42 -18.59 -7.04
C GLY A 39 0.09 -17.53 -6.06
N LEU A 40 0.59 -17.94 -4.88
CA LEU A 40 1.11 -17.04 -3.87
C LEU A 40 2.30 -16.21 -4.39
N LEU A 41 3.24 -16.84 -5.09
CA LEU A 41 4.39 -16.16 -5.68
C LEU A 41 4.02 -15.21 -6.82
N ARG A 42 2.96 -15.52 -7.57
CA ARG A 42 2.46 -14.70 -8.66
C ARG A 42 1.62 -13.50 -8.20
N CYS A 43 1.08 -13.54 -6.98
CA CYS A 43 0.37 -12.41 -6.37
C CYS A 43 1.29 -11.24 -5.97
N ILE A 44 2.61 -11.45 -5.91
CA ILE A 44 3.56 -10.41 -5.47
C ILE A 44 3.82 -9.43 -6.60
N PRO A 45 3.71 -8.10 -6.36
CA PRO A 45 4.16 -7.11 -7.33
C PRO A 45 5.66 -7.27 -7.61
N ARG A 46 6.00 -7.63 -8.84
CA ARG A 46 7.41 -7.77 -9.28
C ARG A 46 7.89 -6.47 -9.90
N GLY A 47 9.22 -6.28 -9.96
CA GLY A 47 9.81 -5.15 -10.67
C GLY A 47 9.34 -5.10 -12.12
N GLY A 48 9.03 -3.91 -12.60
CA GLY A 48 8.52 -3.67 -13.95
C GLY A 48 7.00 -3.73 -14.12
N LEU A 49 6.24 -4.24 -13.13
CA LEU A 49 4.78 -4.19 -13.17
C LEU A 49 4.27 -2.82 -12.70
N HIS A 50 3.29 -2.27 -13.42
CA HIS A 50 2.61 -1.03 -13.06
C HIS A 50 1.10 -1.13 -13.29
N LYS A 51 0.28 -0.49 -12.42
CA LYS A 51 -1.20 -0.55 -12.44
C LYS A 51 -1.85 -0.18 -13.78
N ASN A 52 -1.17 0.63 -14.61
CA ASN A 52 -1.71 1.10 -15.88
C ASN A 52 -1.53 0.09 -17.00
N THR A 53 -0.50 -0.77 -16.92
CA THR A 53 -0.14 -1.77 -17.94
C THR A 53 -0.47 -3.19 -17.49
N ASP A 54 -0.41 -3.44 -16.17
CA ASP A 54 -0.47 -4.78 -15.63
C ASP A 54 -1.53 -4.92 -14.55
N ARG A 55 -2.08 -6.13 -14.43
CA ARG A 55 -2.95 -6.51 -13.33
C ARG A 55 -2.29 -7.62 -12.53
N LEU A 56 -2.34 -7.53 -11.20
CA LEU A 56 -1.79 -8.55 -10.33
C LEU A 56 -2.61 -9.84 -10.45
N GLU A 57 -1.93 -10.97 -10.45
CA GLU A 57 -2.59 -12.26 -10.33
C GLU A 57 -3.18 -12.42 -8.93
N THR A 58 -4.28 -13.14 -8.85
CA THR A 58 -4.98 -13.39 -7.59
C THR A 58 -5.29 -14.88 -7.46
N ILE A 59 -5.41 -15.35 -6.23
CA ILE A 59 -5.91 -16.70 -5.96
C ILE A 59 -7.43 -16.62 -5.82
N PRO A 60 -8.23 -17.30 -6.67
CA PRO A 60 -9.68 -17.18 -6.67
C PRO A 60 -10.31 -17.61 -5.35
N GLY A 61 -11.48 -17.06 -5.05
CA GLY A 61 -12.25 -17.39 -3.87
C GLY A 61 -11.64 -16.87 -2.55
N SER A 62 -12.22 -17.27 -1.43
CA SER A 62 -11.77 -16.91 -0.08
C SER A 62 -11.09 -18.09 0.60
N PRO A 63 -10.11 -17.87 1.49
CA PRO A 63 -9.60 -18.92 2.36
C PRO A 63 -10.75 -19.58 3.15
N PRO A 64 -10.69 -20.89 3.38
CA PRO A 64 -11.72 -21.58 4.14
C PRO A 64 -11.79 -21.09 5.57
N SER A 65 -12.97 -21.17 6.18
CA SER A 65 -13.16 -20.85 7.59
C SER A 65 -12.40 -21.83 8.48
N LEU A 66 -11.93 -21.36 9.62
CA LEU A 66 -11.27 -22.22 10.62
C LEU A 66 -12.21 -23.34 11.09
N GLY A 67 -11.66 -24.53 11.23
CA GLY A 67 -12.41 -25.71 11.74
C GLY A 67 -13.17 -26.49 10.67
N LEU A 68 -13.09 -26.15 9.39
CA LEU A 68 -13.64 -27.00 8.33
C LEU A 68 -12.86 -28.29 8.19
N HIS A 69 -13.61 -29.40 8.09
CA HIS A 69 -13.04 -30.70 7.71
C HIS A 69 -12.99 -30.84 6.20
N PHE A 70 -11.90 -31.43 5.70
CA PHE A 70 -11.70 -31.66 4.27
C PHE A 70 -11.54 -33.15 4.02
N ASP A 71 -12.39 -33.73 3.17
CA ASP A 71 -12.27 -35.12 2.74
C ASP A 71 -11.16 -35.28 1.70
N GLY A 72 -10.93 -34.26 0.86
CA GLY A 72 -9.92 -34.20 -0.17
C GLY A 72 -8.80 -33.17 0.09
N CYS A 73 -8.23 -32.68 -1.01
CA CYS A 73 -7.20 -31.65 -0.98
C CYS A 73 -7.75 -30.35 -0.37
N VAL A 74 -7.07 -29.80 0.64
CA VAL A 74 -7.46 -28.55 1.34
C VAL A 74 -7.56 -27.35 0.42
N PHE A 75 -6.88 -27.34 -0.73
CA PHE A 75 -6.90 -26.25 -1.72
C PHE A 75 -7.84 -26.51 -2.90
N ALA A 76 -8.50 -27.67 -3.00
CA ALA A 76 -9.29 -28.07 -4.17
C ALA A 76 -10.35 -27.05 -4.61
N SER A 77 -11.05 -26.40 -3.67
CA SER A 77 -12.09 -25.40 -3.97
C SER A 77 -11.58 -24.13 -4.66
N ARG A 78 -10.28 -23.86 -4.60
CA ARG A 78 -9.62 -22.66 -5.17
C ARG A 78 -8.59 -23.01 -6.25
N CYS A 79 -8.39 -24.28 -6.52
CA CYS A 79 -7.37 -24.76 -7.43
C CYS A 79 -7.92 -24.88 -8.86
N SER A 80 -7.28 -24.22 -9.82
CA SER A 80 -7.65 -24.34 -11.24
C SER A 80 -7.33 -25.71 -11.86
N LEU A 81 -6.49 -26.52 -11.20
CA LEU A 81 -6.14 -27.89 -11.62
C LEU A 81 -6.96 -28.96 -10.90
N ALA A 82 -7.91 -28.58 -10.02
CA ALA A 82 -8.67 -29.54 -9.23
C ALA A 82 -9.61 -30.38 -10.09
N ASP A 83 -9.52 -31.69 -9.93
CA ASP A 83 -10.43 -32.70 -10.47
C ASP A 83 -11.26 -33.39 -9.36
N ASP A 84 -12.02 -34.42 -9.71
CA ASP A 84 -12.87 -35.14 -8.75
C ASP A 84 -12.04 -35.87 -7.69
N ARG A 85 -10.86 -36.39 -8.06
CA ARG A 85 -9.94 -37.01 -7.11
C ARG A 85 -9.46 -36.00 -6.07
N CYS A 86 -9.16 -34.78 -6.48
CA CYS A 86 -8.77 -33.70 -5.55
C CYS A 86 -9.87 -33.36 -4.53
N ARG A 87 -11.15 -33.59 -4.87
CA ARG A 87 -12.28 -33.30 -3.98
C ARG A 87 -12.58 -34.41 -2.97
N THR A 88 -12.22 -35.65 -3.33
CA THR A 88 -12.59 -36.85 -2.54
C THR A 88 -11.42 -37.51 -1.82
N GLU A 89 -10.18 -37.28 -2.30
CA GLU A 89 -8.99 -37.89 -1.74
C GLU A 89 -7.98 -36.85 -1.26
N LYS A 90 -7.37 -37.09 -0.09
CA LYS A 90 -6.26 -36.28 0.43
C LYS A 90 -4.98 -36.68 -0.29
N PRO A 91 -4.30 -35.75 -1.02
CA PRO A 91 -3.01 -36.09 -1.61
C PRO A 91 -1.97 -36.35 -0.53
N GLU A 92 -1.16 -37.36 -0.73
CA GLU A 92 0.01 -37.59 0.10
C GLU A 92 1.15 -36.61 -0.25
N MET A 93 2.14 -36.52 0.64
CA MET A 93 3.34 -35.75 0.38
C MET A 93 4.26 -36.54 -0.56
N VAL A 94 4.44 -36.04 -1.75
CA VAL A 94 5.24 -36.68 -2.83
C VAL A 94 6.60 -35.99 -2.93
N THR A 95 7.66 -36.78 -3.09
CA THR A 95 9.01 -36.25 -3.38
C THR A 95 9.06 -35.78 -4.84
N VAL A 96 9.34 -34.49 -5.04
CA VAL A 96 9.42 -33.86 -6.37
C VAL A 96 10.84 -33.40 -6.71
N GLY A 97 11.76 -33.49 -5.75
CA GLY A 97 13.18 -33.18 -5.88
C GLY A 97 13.99 -33.67 -4.68
N PRO A 98 15.33 -33.52 -4.67
CA PRO A 98 16.20 -34.08 -3.63
C PRO A 98 15.86 -33.66 -2.20
N SER A 99 15.37 -32.46 -2.00
CA SER A 99 14.91 -31.89 -0.70
C SER A 99 13.57 -31.21 -0.82
N HIS A 100 12.78 -31.55 -1.85
CA HIS A 100 11.56 -30.87 -2.20
C HIS A 100 10.40 -31.87 -2.22
N VAL A 101 9.34 -31.57 -1.47
CA VAL A 101 8.14 -32.40 -1.37
C VAL A 101 6.90 -31.50 -1.54
N ALA A 102 5.88 -32.04 -2.21
CA ALA A 102 4.62 -31.34 -2.45
C ALA A 102 3.42 -32.26 -2.20
N ARG A 103 2.35 -31.72 -1.62
CA ARG A 103 1.08 -32.40 -1.36
C ARG A 103 0.08 -32.10 -2.47
N CYS A 104 0.33 -32.63 -3.67
CA CYS A 104 -0.50 -32.36 -4.85
C CYS A 104 -0.50 -33.53 -5.81
N PHE A 105 -1.68 -33.93 -6.34
CA PHE A 105 -1.80 -34.92 -7.40
C PHE A 105 -1.28 -34.46 -8.77
N HIS A 106 -1.28 -33.11 -8.98
CA HIS A 106 -0.91 -32.46 -10.22
C HIS A 106 0.34 -31.59 -10.06
N HIS A 107 1.28 -32.02 -9.23
CA HIS A 107 2.51 -31.25 -8.95
C HIS A 107 3.31 -30.95 -10.22
N ASP A 108 3.33 -31.86 -11.18
CA ASP A 108 3.98 -31.73 -12.49
C ASP A 108 3.40 -30.62 -13.36
N LYS A 109 2.09 -30.33 -13.23
CA LYS A 109 1.38 -29.30 -13.98
C LYS A 109 1.36 -27.95 -13.26
N ALA A 110 1.64 -27.93 -11.96
CA ALA A 110 1.54 -26.72 -11.15
C ALA A 110 2.43 -25.57 -11.65
N PRO A 111 3.70 -25.76 -12.03
CA PRO A 111 4.55 -24.67 -12.53
C PRO A 111 4.01 -24.02 -13.81
N SER A 112 3.34 -24.80 -14.68
CA SER A 112 2.80 -24.37 -15.97
C SER A 112 1.33 -24.00 -15.92
N MET A 113 0.69 -23.96 -14.74
CA MET A 113 -0.71 -23.60 -14.63
C MET A 113 -1.01 -22.21 -15.23
N ALA A 114 -2.20 -22.06 -15.82
CA ALA A 114 -2.62 -20.81 -16.42
C ALA A 114 -2.62 -19.67 -15.39
N ARG A 115 -2.30 -18.46 -15.87
CA ARG A 115 -2.35 -17.26 -15.03
C ARG A 115 -3.81 -16.92 -14.70
N ASN A 116 -4.09 -16.65 -13.45
CA ASN A 116 -5.41 -16.19 -13.03
C ASN A 116 -5.40 -14.67 -12.87
N ILE A 117 -5.85 -13.99 -13.92
CA ILE A 117 -6.06 -12.56 -13.91
C ILE A 117 -7.58 -12.34 -13.84
N GLU A 118 -8.09 -12.04 -12.65
CA GLU A 118 -9.50 -11.71 -12.48
C GLU A 118 -9.86 -10.47 -13.31
N GLY A 119 -10.98 -10.51 -14.00
CA GLY A 119 -11.51 -9.35 -14.73
C GLY A 119 -11.73 -8.14 -13.81
N ALA A 120 -11.75 -6.95 -14.39
CA ALA A 120 -12.07 -5.72 -13.65
C ALA A 120 -13.42 -5.86 -12.93
N SER A 121 -13.55 -5.27 -11.76
CA SER A 121 -14.84 -5.20 -11.05
C SER A 121 -15.85 -4.49 -11.94
N GLN A 122 -17.05 -5.08 -12.11
CA GLN A 122 -18.12 -4.42 -12.87
C GLN A 122 -18.49 -3.12 -12.16
N GLY A 123 -18.63 -2.04 -12.96
CA GLY A 123 -18.70 -0.68 -12.51
C GLY A 123 -19.74 -0.42 -11.43
N LEU A 124 -19.29 0.20 -10.36
CA LEU A 124 -20.17 0.92 -9.48
C LEU A 124 -20.58 2.19 -10.23
N SER A 125 -21.84 2.30 -10.67
CA SER A 125 -22.33 3.57 -11.16
C SER A 125 -22.22 4.58 -10.01
N ASN A 126 -21.47 5.66 -10.22
CA ASN A 126 -21.35 6.72 -9.22
C ASN A 126 -22.26 7.89 -9.62
N PRO A 127 -23.52 7.93 -9.11
CA PRO A 127 -24.47 8.97 -9.46
C PRO A 127 -24.04 10.36 -8.97
N ASN A 128 -23.11 10.42 -8.03
CA ASN A 128 -22.61 11.65 -7.40
C ASN A 128 -21.15 11.94 -7.77
N LYS A 129 -20.67 11.44 -8.93
CA LYS A 129 -19.31 11.72 -9.41
C LYS A 129 -19.10 13.23 -9.48
N ARG A 130 -18.10 13.72 -8.76
CA ARG A 130 -17.74 15.13 -8.77
C ARG A 130 -16.84 15.42 -9.97
N PRO A 131 -16.96 16.59 -10.61
CA PRO A 131 -16.09 16.96 -11.72
C PRO A 131 -14.63 17.07 -11.24
N ALA A 132 -13.70 16.63 -12.10
CA ALA A 132 -12.27 16.84 -11.85
C ALA A 132 -11.96 18.34 -11.94
N PRO A 133 -11.12 18.89 -11.03
CA PRO A 133 -10.67 20.27 -11.11
C PRO A 133 -9.74 20.48 -12.31
N ALA A 134 -9.66 21.72 -12.80
CA ALA A 134 -8.77 22.10 -13.91
C ALA A 134 -7.27 22.13 -13.53
N GLY A 135 -6.94 21.95 -12.25
CA GLY A 135 -5.57 21.95 -11.71
C GLY A 135 -5.36 20.82 -10.73
N ASP A 136 -4.45 21.01 -9.77
CA ASP A 136 -4.18 20.01 -8.73
C ASP A 136 -5.43 19.75 -7.88
N LEU A 137 -5.70 18.49 -7.61
CA LEU A 137 -6.80 18.09 -6.76
C LEU A 137 -6.52 18.47 -5.29
N LEU A 138 -5.37 18.03 -4.78
CA LEU A 138 -4.87 18.43 -3.46
C LEU A 138 -3.61 19.23 -3.65
N ASN A 139 -3.51 20.38 -3.01
CA ASN A 139 -2.27 21.14 -2.93
C ASN A 139 -1.98 21.46 -1.47
N ILE A 140 -0.77 21.18 -1.03
CA ILE A 140 -0.27 21.36 0.32
C ILE A 140 0.99 22.20 0.25
N ASN A 141 0.99 23.33 0.99
CA ASN A 141 2.11 24.23 1.10
C ASN A 141 2.52 24.40 2.56
N ASN A 142 3.81 24.21 2.83
CA ASN A 142 4.45 24.42 4.12
C ASN A 142 3.78 23.65 5.28
N LEU A 143 3.38 22.40 5.03
CA LEU A 143 2.74 21.57 6.05
C LEU A 143 3.73 21.27 7.17
N SER A 144 3.37 21.70 8.38
CA SER A 144 4.22 21.54 9.56
C SER A 144 3.40 21.10 10.77
N LYS A 145 4.04 20.32 11.67
CA LYS A 145 3.44 19.89 12.92
C LYS A 145 4.45 19.78 14.03
N ILE A 146 4.16 20.48 15.12
CA ILE A 146 4.91 20.41 16.37
C ILE A 146 4.00 19.77 17.44
N PHE A 147 4.51 18.79 18.14
CA PHE A 147 3.89 18.21 19.34
C PHE A 147 4.63 18.66 20.59
N ALA A 148 3.91 18.86 21.67
CA ALA A 148 4.51 19.01 23.01
C ALA A 148 4.62 17.62 23.64
N GLN A 149 5.84 17.22 23.99
CA GLN A 149 6.13 15.95 24.65
C GLN A 149 7.12 16.22 25.79
N ASP A 150 6.75 15.89 27.03
CA ASP A 150 7.59 16.04 28.24
C ASP A 150 8.22 17.44 28.38
N GLY A 151 7.44 18.49 28.06
CA GLY A 151 7.87 19.88 28.09
C GLY A 151 8.71 20.33 26.89
N ASN A 152 9.09 19.43 26.00
CA ASN A 152 9.86 19.72 24.79
C ASN A 152 8.95 19.87 23.58
N LYS A 153 9.38 20.67 22.60
CA LYS A 153 8.72 20.81 21.30
C LYS A 153 9.36 19.84 20.32
N VAL A 154 8.57 18.88 19.82
CA VAL A 154 9.03 17.89 18.84
C VAL A 154 8.38 18.19 17.50
N GLN A 155 9.20 18.59 16.52
CA GLN A 155 8.73 18.87 15.16
C GLN A 155 8.72 17.58 14.34
N VAL A 156 7.54 16.96 14.20
CA VAL A 156 7.36 15.66 13.51
C VAL A 156 7.20 15.84 12.00
N VAL A 157 6.63 16.95 11.55
CA VAL A 157 6.53 17.32 10.13
C VAL A 157 7.05 18.74 9.97
N ASN A 158 7.94 18.95 9.01
CA ASN A 158 8.63 20.22 8.82
C ASN A 158 8.64 20.61 7.35
N ASP A 159 7.87 21.66 7.04
CA ASP A 159 7.85 22.30 5.73
C ASP A 159 7.61 21.35 4.55
N VAL A 160 6.61 20.48 4.67
CA VAL A 160 6.24 19.55 3.62
C VAL A 160 5.30 20.22 2.63
N SER A 161 5.73 20.31 1.38
CA SER A 161 4.92 20.78 0.25
C SER A 161 4.78 19.67 -0.77
N LEU A 162 3.54 19.34 -1.14
CA LEU A 162 3.20 18.34 -2.16
C LEU A 162 1.81 18.56 -2.74
N PHE A 163 1.62 17.96 -3.90
CA PHE A 163 0.33 18.04 -4.59
C PHE A 163 -0.05 16.67 -5.16
N VAL A 164 -1.35 16.48 -5.36
CA VAL A 164 -1.94 15.30 -6.02
C VAL A 164 -2.80 15.79 -7.17
N LYS A 165 -2.60 15.21 -8.36
CA LYS A 165 -3.41 15.50 -9.55
C LYS A 165 -4.71 14.68 -9.55
N PRO A 166 -5.74 15.08 -10.29
CA PRO A 166 -6.93 14.27 -10.49
C PRO A 166 -6.59 12.90 -11.09
N GLY A 167 -7.18 11.84 -10.56
CA GLY A 167 -6.95 10.45 -11.00
C GLY A 167 -5.55 9.89 -10.69
N GLU A 168 -4.69 10.64 -10.01
CA GLU A 168 -3.31 10.25 -9.67
C GLU A 168 -3.26 9.45 -8.36
N THR A 169 -2.30 8.54 -8.27
CA THR A 169 -1.83 7.97 -7.00
C THR A 169 -0.46 8.55 -6.65
N LEU A 170 -0.39 9.34 -5.59
CA LEU A 170 0.87 9.77 -4.98
C LEU A 170 1.25 8.78 -3.87
N GLY A 171 2.34 8.04 -4.05
CA GLY A 171 2.94 7.19 -3.03
C GLY A 171 3.71 8.02 -2.00
N LEU A 172 3.54 7.73 -0.72
CA LEU A 172 4.30 8.36 0.37
C LEU A 172 5.07 7.28 1.13
N VAL A 173 6.39 7.26 0.99
CA VAL A 173 7.28 6.25 1.55
C VAL A 173 8.29 6.84 2.51
N GLY A 174 8.92 5.99 3.33
CA GLY A 174 9.96 6.35 4.30
C GLY A 174 9.94 5.41 5.49
N GLU A 175 10.99 5.46 6.31
CA GLU A 175 11.11 4.66 7.55
C GLU A 175 9.95 4.95 8.53
N SER A 176 9.73 4.02 9.49
CA SER A 176 8.78 4.24 10.58
C SER A 176 9.17 5.52 11.36
N GLY A 177 8.18 6.31 11.74
CA GLY A 177 8.42 7.57 12.43
C GLY A 177 8.78 8.76 11.52
N SER A 178 8.87 8.60 10.19
CA SER A 178 9.18 9.71 9.27
C SER A 178 8.08 10.77 9.12
N GLY A 179 6.89 10.56 9.72
CA GLY A 179 5.78 11.54 9.71
C GLY A 179 4.64 11.23 8.76
N LYS A 180 4.64 10.12 7.99
CA LYS A 180 3.61 9.75 6.98
C LYS A 180 2.18 9.78 7.52
N THR A 181 1.92 9.03 8.59
CA THR A 181 0.59 8.99 9.23
C THR A 181 0.19 10.34 9.84
N THR A 182 1.16 11.14 10.29
CA THR A 182 0.89 12.50 10.79
C THR A 182 0.44 13.41 9.65
N ILE A 183 1.09 13.34 8.48
CA ILE A 183 0.68 14.05 7.26
C ILE A 183 -0.75 13.63 6.86
N ALA A 184 -1.03 12.32 6.82
CA ALA A 184 -2.37 11.80 6.54
C ALA A 184 -3.42 12.36 7.49
N LYS A 185 -3.16 12.34 8.81
CA LYS A 185 -4.07 12.87 9.84
C LYS A 185 -4.28 14.38 9.71
N MET A 186 -3.25 15.15 9.31
CA MET A 186 -3.39 16.59 9.08
C MET A 186 -4.23 16.89 7.83
N ILE A 187 -4.01 16.17 6.74
CA ILE A 187 -4.82 16.29 5.51
C ILE A 187 -6.28 16.00 5.81
N LEU A 188 -6.58 14.99 6.62
CA LEU A 188 -7.94 14.64 7.05
C LEU A 188 -8.52 15.59 8.10
N GLY A 189 -7.72 16.49 8.68
CA GLY A 189 -8.15 17.38 9.77
C GLY A 189 -8.32 16.69 11.13
N LEU A 190 -7.86 15.43 11.26
CA LEU A 190 -7.85 14.67 12.53
C LEU A 190 -6.78 15.19 13.49
N THR A 191 -5.72 15.78 12.93
CA THR A 191 -4.67 16.52 13.67
C THR A 191 -4.53 17.87 13.00
N SER A 192 -4.60 18.95 13.78
CA SER A 192 -4.47 20.30 13.24
C SER A 192 -3.01 20.59 12.86
N ALA A 193 -2.81 21.05 11.62
CA ALA A 193 -1.53 21.57 11.16
C ALA A 193 -1.22 22.94 11.80
N GLU A 194 0.04 23.36 11.74
CA GLU A 194 0.46 24.70 12.18
C GLU A 194 -0.19 25.80 11.33
N THR A 195 -0.18 27.03 11.87
CA THR A 195 -0.91 28.17 11.25
C THR A 195 -0.35 28.59 9.89
N THR A 196 0.91 28.35 9.65
CA THR A 196 1.61 28.62 8.38
C THR A 196 1.24 27.67 7.26
N SER A 197 0.68 26.49 7.61
CA SER A 197 0.30 25.46 6.64
C SER A 197 -0.97 25.84 5.87
N VAL A 198 -0.91 25.69 4.55
CA VAL A 198 -2.04 25.90 3.65
C VAL A 198 -2.36 24.62 2.91
N MET A 199 -3.61 24.22 2.92
CA MET A 199 -4.12 23.06 2.18
C MET A 199 -5.33 23.47 1.36
N THR A 200 -5.36 23.07 0.09
CA THR A 200 -6.53 23.25 -0.79
C THR A 200 -6.95 21.92 -1.39
N LEU A 201 -8.26 21.72 -1.52
CA LEU A 201 -8.83 20.57 -2.25
C LEU A 201 -9.71 21.13 -3.37
N SER A 202 -9.46 20.75 -4.60
CA SER A 202 -10.13 21.27 -5.80
C SER A 202 -10.12 22.82 -5.84
N GLY A 203 -9.00 23.44 -5.47
CA GLY A 203 -8.83 24.89 -5.40
C GLY A 203 -9.44 25.56 -4.18
N LYS A 204 -10.27 24.89 -3.39
CA LYS A 204 -10.92 25.41 -2.17
C LYS A 204 -10.04 25.16 -0.94
N LYS A 205 -9.83 26.18 -0.12
CA LYS A 205 -9.07 26.07 1.13
C LYS A 205 -9.75 25.13 2.11
N LEU A 206 -9.04 24.10 2.56
CA LEU A 206 -9.50 23.18 3.60
C LEU A 206 -9.31 23.77 5.00
N ALA A 207 -10.33 23.64 5.85
CA ALA A 207 -10.17 23.91 7.26
C ALA A 207 -9.20 22.89 7.90
N ARG A 208 -8.31 23.38 8.80
CA ARG A 208 -7.30 22.56 9.46
C ARG A 208 -7.86 21.52 10.43
N ALA A 209 -9.02 21.78 11.00
CA ALA A 209 -9.70 20.88 11.94
C ALA A 209 -10.96 20.29 11.30
N LEU A 210 -11.17 18.98 11.47
CA LEU A 210 -12.28 18.23 10.89
C LEU A 210 -13.66 18.82 11.24
N ASN A 211 -13.86 19.25 12.48
CA ASN A 211 -15.12 19.84 12.96
C ASN A 211 -15.47 21.19 12.33
N LYS A 212 -14.54 21.79 11.57
CA LYS A 212 -14.74 23.04 10.81
C LYS A 212 -14.93 22.80 9.31
N ARG A 213 -14.90 21.55 8.86
CA ARG A 213 -15.11 21.17 7.46
C ARG A 213 -16.59 20.95 7.17
N SER A 214 -17.01 21.32 5.97
CA SER A 214 -18.36 21.00 5.49
C SER A 214 -18.53 19.47 5.28
N VAL A 215 -19.77 19.01 5.26
CA VAL A 215 -20.07 17.60 4.92
C VAL A 215 -19.54 17.25 3.52
N GLU A 216 -19.59 18.20 2.60
CA GLU A 216 -19.04 18.05 1.25
C GLU A 216 -17.53 17.87 1.26
N ASP A 217 -16.76 18.67 2.02
CA ASP A 217 -15.32 18.53 2.16
C ASP A 217 -14.95 17.18 2.79
N VAL A 218 -15.73 16.74 3.79
CA VAL A 218 -15.54 15.42 4.42
C VAL A 218 -15.87 14.30 3.44
N GLY A 219 -16.94 14.41 2.65
CA GLY A 219 -17.32 13.44 1.64
C GLY A 219 -16.27 13.32 0.52
N ALA A 220 -15.69 14.47 0.12
CA ALA A 220 -14.67 14.52 -0.94
C ALA A 220 -13.32 13.92 -0.54
N LEU A 221 -13.02 13.88 0.76
CA LEU A 221 -11.74 13.42 1.32
C LEU A 221 -11.97 12.33 2.36
N GLN A 222 -11.65 11.10 2.02
CA GLN A 222 -11.88 9.92 2.86
C GLN A 222 -10.59 9.18 3.20
N ILE A 223 -10.68 8.18 4.08
CA ILE A 223 -9.54 7.36 4.52
C ILE A 223 -9.88 5.88 4.55
N VAL A 224 -8.90 5.08 4.11
CA VAL A 224 -8.81 3.64 4.38
C VAL A 224 -7.69 3.45 5.41
N PHE A 225 -8.03 2.97 6.60
CA PHE A 225 -7.10 2.77 7.71
C PHE A 225 -6.30 1.48 7.56
N GLN A 226 -5.12 1.45 8.16
CA GLN A 226 -4.26 0.28 8.29
C GLN A 226 -4.99 -0.90 8.97
N ASN A 227 -5.68 -0.63 10.05
CA ASN A 227 -6.50 -1.62 10.75
C ASN A 227 -7.99 -1.35 10.48
N PRO A 228 -8.69 -2.22 9.74
CA PRO A 228 -10.11 -2.03 9.44
C PRO A 228 -11.00 -2.01 10.68
N ASP A 229 -10.60 -2.64 11.80
CA ASP A 229 -11.37 -2.61 13.04
C ASP A 229 -11.52 -1.19 13.62
N GLN A 230 -10.65 -0.25 13.26
CA GLN A 230 -10.77 1.18 13.63
C GLN A 230 -11.89 1.88 12.85
N ALA A 231 -12.22 1.38 11.66
CA ALA A 231 -13.24 1.95 10.79
C ALA A 231 -14.63 1.32 11.01
N LEU A 232 -14.69 0.11 11.57
CA LEU A 232 -15.90 -0.71 11.62
C LEU A 232 -16.48 -0.77 13.05
N ASN A 233 -17.70 -0.28 13.20
CA ASN A 233 -18.42 -0.42 14.47
C ASN A 233 -18.87 -1.88 14.66
N ARG A 234 -18.32 -2.56 15.65
CA ARG A 234 -18.57 -4.00 15.94
C ARG A 234 -20.03 -4.33 16.29
N ARG A 235 -20.85 -3.33 16.65
CA ARG A 235 -22.27 -3.52 17.02
C ARG A 235 -23.22 -3.49 15.82
N HIS A 236 -22.78 -2.96 14.68
CA HIS A 236 -23.59 -2.82 13.48
C HIS A 236 -23.32 -3.95 12.48
N SER A 237 -24.34 -4.27 11.66
CA SER A 237 -24.15 -5.13 10.50
C SER A 237 -23.31 -4.42 9.44
N VAL A 238 -22.76 -5.20 8.52
CA VAL A 238 -21.96 -4.73 7.37
C VAL A 238 -22.72 -3.68 6.57
N THR A 239 -23.97 -3.98 6.15
CA THR A 239 -24.84 -3.01 5.47
C THR A 239 -25.00 -1.74 6.28
N ARG A 240 -25.31 -1.85 7.58
CA ARG A 240 -25.56 -0.65 8.42
C ARG A 240 -24.33 0.22 8.60
N ILE A 241 -23.12 -0.35 8.58
CA ILE A 241 -21.85 0.42 8.63
C ILE A 241 -21.73 1.30 7.39
N VAL A 242 -22.00 0.74 6.21
CA VAL A 242 -21.86 1.45 4.93
C VAL A 242 -23.03 2.42 4.72
N SER A 243 -24.27 1.99 4.96
CA SER A 243 -25.46 2.83 4.75
C SER A 243 -25.46 4.08 5.63
N ARG A 244 -24.97 4.00 6.88
CA ARG A 244 -24.80 5.20 7.72
C ARG A 244 -23.80 6.20 7.17
N ALA A 245 -22.75 5.72 6.49
CA ALA A 245 -21.80 6.61 5.84
C ALA A 245 -22.45 7.29 4.62
N VAL A 246 -23.22 6.54 3.83
CA VAL A 246 -24.00 7.08 2.71
C VAL A 246 -25.03 8.12 3.20
N GLU A 247 -25.87 7.80 4.19
CA GLU A 247 -26.83 8.72 4.79
C GLU A 247 -26.17 10.06 5.16
N ARG A 248 -25.02 9.98 5.83
CA ARG A 248 -24.35 11.16 6.37
C ARG A 248 -23.65 12.02 5.32
N LEU A 249 -23.11 11.39 4.26
CA LEU A 249 -22.25 12.05 3.27
C LEU A 249 -23.00 12.43 1.99
N SER A 250 -24.09 11.73 1.65
CA SER A 250 -24.84 11.95 0.40
C SER A 250 -26.24 12.56 0.62
N GLY A 251 -26.70 12.63 1.87
CA GLY A 251 -28.02 13.15 2.19
C GLY A 251 -29.19 12.26 1.74
N PHE A 252 -28.93 11.01 1.36
CA PHE A 252 -29.93 10.02 0.97
C PHE A 252 -30.80 9.61 2.15
N ASN A 253 -32.06 9.27 1.89
CA ASN A 253 -32.91 8.65 2.88
C ASN A 253 -32.42 7.23 3.20
N ARG A 254 -33.03 6.57 4.21
CA ARG A 254 -32.58 5.28 4.69
C ARG A 254 -32.63 4.18 3.61
N THR A 255 -33.71 4.12 2.85
CA THR A 255 -33.89 3.09 1.81
C THR A 255 -32.90 3.26 0.67
N GLU A 256 -32.71 4.49 0.20
CA GLU A 256 -31.70 4.83 -0.81
C GLU A 256 -30.29 4.50 -0.31
N SER A 257 -29.99 4.80 0.95
CA SER A 257 -28.70 4.52 1.56
C SER A 257 -28.42 3.04 1.74
N ASP A 258 -29.44 2.24 2.09
CA ASP A 258 -29.32 0.78 2.19
C ASP A 258 -29.09 0.17 0.80
N ASN A 259 -29.81 0.62 -0.23
CA ASN A 259 -29.61 0.19 -1.62
C ASN A 259 -28.20 0.52 -2.10
N ARG A 260 -27.75 1.76 -1.88
CA ARG A 260 -26.39 2.18 -2.23
C ARG A 260 -25.33 1.41 -1.48
N ALA A 261 -25.55 1.08 -0.22
CA ALA A 261 -24.64 0.24 0.57
C ALA A 261 -24.53 -1.17 -0.02
N HIS A 262 -25.63 -1.78 -0.48
CA HIS A 262 -25.60 -3.08 -1.15
C HIS A 262 -24.83 -3.03 -2.47
N GLU A 263 -24.98 -1.99 -3.27
CA GLU A 263 -24.18 -1.78 -4.49
C GLU A 263 -22.69 -1.68 -4.19
N LEU A 264 -22.31 -0.83 -3.22
CA LEU A 264 -20.92 -0.66 -2.80
C LEU A 264 -20.31 -1.96 -2.29
N LEU A 265 -21.02 -2.71 -1.45
CA LEU A 265 -20.56 -3.99 -0.92
C LEU A 265 -20.40 -5.03 -2.04
N SER A 266 -21.35 -5.13 -2.95
CA SER A 266 -21.29 -6.04 -4.09
C SER A 266 -20.13 -5.70 -5.02
N GLY A 267 -19.92 -4.42 -5.32
CA GLY A 267 -18.77 -3.95 -6.10
C GLY A 267 -17.43 -4.25 -5.45
N MET A 268 -17.37 -4.30 -4.11
CA MET A 268 -16.19 -4.75 -3.34
C MET A 268 -16.15 -6.27 -3.19
N ARG A 269 -17.01 -7.02 -3.90
CA ARG A 269 -17.07 -8.49 -3.86
C ARG A 269 -17.30 -9.03 -2.44
N VAL A 270 -18.11 -8.34 -1.65
CA VAL A 270 -18.65 -8.84 -0.38
C VAL A 270 -19.93 -9.58 -0.70
N ASP A 271 -19.96 -10.88 -0.42
CA ASP A 271 -21.11 -11.74 -0.72
C ASP A 271 -22.36 -11.25 0.01
N ALA A 272 -23.52 -11.33 -0.66
CA ALA A 272 -24.79 -10.87 -0.12
C ALA A 272 -25.19 -11.57 1.19
N SER A 273 -24.80 -12.83 1.38
CA SER A 273 -25.02 -13.59 2.62
C SER A 273 -24.31 -12.95 3.85
N LEU A 274 -23.26 -12.18 3.62
CA LEU A 274 -22.48 -11.49 4.65
C LEU A 274 -22.98 -10.06 4.95
N HIS A 275 -23.93 -9.54 4.19
CA HIS A 275 -24.42 -8.17 4.36
C HIS A 275 -25.03 -7.91 5.75
N ASN A 276 -25.64 -8.92 6.33
CA ASN A 276 -26.20 -8.86 7.69
C ASN A 276 -25.22 -9.32 8.78
N ALA A 277 -24.04 -9.82 8.39
CA ALA A 277 -23.01 -10.24 9.35
C ALA A 277 -22.43 -9.03 10.11
N ARG A 278 -21.84 -9.29 11.26
CA ARG A 278 -21.09 -8.30 12.06
C ARG A 278 -19.59 -8.41 11.73
N PRO A 279 -18.81 -7.35 11.94
CA PRO A 279 -17.36 -7.36 11.67
C PRO A 279 -16.60 -8.53 12.31
N ALA A 280 -16.99 -8.98 13.50
CA ALA A 280 -16.36 -10.10 14.18
C ALA A 280 -16.47 -11.45 13.43
N GLN A 281 -17.41 -11.58 12.51
CA GLN A 281 -17.66 -12.78 11.71
C GLN A 281 -16.90 -12.77 10.38
N LEU A 282 -16.18 -11.68 10.08
CA LEU A 282 -15.47 -11.48 8.81
C LEU A 282 -13.98 -11.79 8.94
N SER A 283 -13.39 -12.31 7.87
CA SER A 283 -11.93 -12.37 7.72
C SER A 283 -11.31 -10.97 7.59
N GLY A 284 -10.00 -10.84 7.82
CA GLY A 284 -9.29 -9.57 7.69
C GLY A 284 -9.50 -8.91 6.32
N GLY A 285 -9.40 -9.69 5.23
CA GLY A 285 -9.63 -9.19 3.87
C GLY A 285 -11.06 -8.73 3.62
N LEU A 286 -12.07 -9.41 4.18
CA LEU A 286 -13.47 -8.99 4.09
C LEU A 286 -13.73 -7.71 4.90
N LYS A 287 -13.15 -7.59 6.10
CA LYS A 287 -13.21 -6.35 6.87
C LYS A 287 -12.63 -5.18 6.10
N GLN A 288 -11.49 -5.39 5.42
CA GLN A 288 -10.86 -4.35 4.62
C GLN A 288 -11.73 -3.92 3.44
N ARG A 289 -12.38 -4.86 2.75
CA ARG A 289 -13.34 -4.55 1.67
C ARG A 289 -14.53 -3.74 2.18
N VAL A 290 -15.07 -4.05 3.34
CA VAL A 290 -16.13 -3.27 4.00
C VAL A 290 -15.63 -1.87 4.39
N ALA A 291 -14.40 -1.74 4.89
CA ALA A 291 -13.80 -0.44 5.21
C ALA A 291 -13.60 0.42 3.95
N ILE A 292 -13.20 -0.19 2.82
CA ILE A 292 -13.11 0.49 1.53
C ILE A 292 -14.51 0.90 1.05
N SER A 293 -15.54 0.00 1.10
CA SER A 293 -16.93 0.34 0.76
C SER A 293 -17.41 1.57 1.53
N ARG A 294 -17.10 1.63 2.82
CA ARG A 294 -17.44 2.76 3.68
C ARG A 294 -16.71 4.05 3.26
N ALA A 295 -15.44 3.99 2.87
CA ALA A 295 -14.68 5.15 2.41
C ALA A 295 -15.25 5.70 1.08
N PHE A 296 -15.77 4.85 0.23
CA PHE A 296 -16.40 5.24 -1.05
C PHE A 296 -17.87 5.66 -0.93
N ALA A 297 -18.45 5.61 0.26
CA ALA A 297 -19.85 5.98 0.50
C ALA A 297 -20.21 7.43 0.11
N GLY A 298 -19.26 8.36 0.20
CA GLY A 298 -19.44 9.78 -0.13
C GLY A 298 -18.95 10.17 -1.52
N SER A 299 -18.62 9.20 -2.38
CA SER A 299 -18.04 9.46 -3.71
C SER A 299 -16.80 10.39 -3.64
N PRO A 300 -15.72 9.96 -2.98
CA PRO A 300 -14.57 10.80 -2.70
C PRO A 300 -13.77 11.14 -3.95
N ASN A 301 -13.24 12.38 -4.01
CA ASN A 301 -12.24 12.76 -5.00
C ASN A 301 -10.85 12.25 -4.62
N LEU A 302 -10.56 12.24 -3.31
CA LEU A 302 -9.27 11.79 -2.75
C LEU A 302 -9.49 10.81 -1.61
N VAL A 303 -8.82 9.66 -1.68
CA VAL A 303 -8.75 8.71 -0.57
C VAL A 303 -7.31 8.60 -0.07
N VAL A 304 -7.12 8.84 1.21
CA VAL A 304 -5.88 8.54 1.91
C VAL A 304 -5.89 7.07 2.27
N CYS A 305 -4.96 6.30 1.70
CA CYS A 305 -4.77 4.89 2.00
C CYS A 305 -3.57 4.75 2.96
N ASP A 306 -3.83 4.66 4.26
CA ASP A 306 -2.78 4.53 5.28
C ASP A 306 -2.50 3.03 5.53
N GLU A 307 -1.48 2.49 4.86
CA GLU A 307 -1.07 1.08 4.89
C GLU A 307 -2.23 0.08 4.68
N PRO A 308 -3.04 0.20 3.64
CA PRO A 308 -4.32 -0.51 3.52
C PRO A 308 -4.17 -2.03 3.37
N THR A 309 -2.95 -2.53 3.16
CA THR A 309 -2.68 -3.97 2.89
C THR A 309 -1.68 -4.60 3.85
N SER A 310 -1.12 -3.85 4.81
CA SER A 310 -0.02 -4.31 5.68
C SER A 310 -0.38 -5.48 6.61
N ALA A 311 -1.67 -5.60 6.98
CA ALA A 311 -2.17 -6.67 7.86
C ALA A 311 -2.78 -7.87 7.09
N LEU A 312 -2.59 -7.91 5.76
CA LEU A 312 -3.21 -8.91 4.90
C LEU A 312 -2.16 -9.89 4.34
N ASP A 313 -2.59 -11.11 4.08
CA ASP A 313 -1.77 -12.05 3.32
C ASP A 313 -1.57 -11.60 1.87
N VAL A 314 -0.51 -12.09 1.22
CA VAL A 314 -0.09 -11.65 -0.12
C VAL A 314 -1.20 -11.81 -1.17
N SER A 315 -2.01 -12.87 -1.09
CA SER A 315 -3.08 -13.13 -2.07
C SER A 315 -4.25 -12.14 -1.91
N VAL A 316 -4.60 -11.82 -0.67
CA VAL A 316 -5.64 -10.81 -0.35
C VAL A 316 -5.13 -9.42 -0.68
N GLN A 317 -3.85 -9.13 -0.41
CA GLN A 317 -3.21 -7.87 -0.78
C GLN A 317 -3.33 -7.59 -2.28
N ALA A 318 -2.98 -8.55 -3.15
CA ALA A 318 -3.12 -8.40 -4.60
C ALA A 318 -4.58 -8.08 -5.01
N THR A 319 -5.54 -8.76 -4.39
CA THR A 319 -6.96 -8.51 -4.65
C THR A 319 -7.40 -7.10 -4.25
N ILE A 320 -6.94 -6.60 -3.08
CA ILE A 320 -7.25 -5.24 -2.62
C ILE A 320 -6.59 -4.19 -3.52
N LEU A 321 -5.35 -4.41 -3.95
CA LEU A 321 -4.68 -3.50 -4.88
C LEU A 321 -5.40 -3.41 -6.22
N ASN A 322 -5.78 -4.56 -6.82
CA ASN A 322 -6.57 -4.58 -8.04
C ASN A 322 -7.90 -3.84 -7.87
N LEU A 323 -8.57 -4.04 -6.72
CA LEU A 323 -9.83 -3.36 -6.40
C LEU A 323 -9.67 -1.84 -6.35
N LEU A 324 -8.61 -1.34 -5.68
CA LEU A 324 -8.33 0.10 -5.61
C LEU A 324 -8.04 0.67 -7.01
N VAL A 325 -7.31 -0.08 -7.86
CA VAL A 325 -7.07 0.33 -9.27
C VAL A 325 -8.37 0.39 -10.06
N ASP A 326 -9.26 -0.60 -9.90
CA ASP A 326 -10.57 -0.61 -10.57
C ASP A 326 -11.40 0.62 -10.17
N LEU A 327 -11.50 0.90 -8.86
CA LEU A 327 -12.21 2.07 -8.33
C LEU A 327 -11.62 3.40 -8.84
N GLN A 328 -10.28 3.49 -8.90
CA GLN A 328 -9.62 4.67 -9.45
C GLN A 328 -10.03 4.93 -10.89
N LYS A 329 -10.00 3.89 -11.73
CA LYS A 329 -10.35 4.01 -13.15
C LYS A 329 -11.84 4.33 -13.38
N GLN A 330 -12.72 3.83 -12.51
CA GLN A 330 -14.17 4.05 -12.62
C GLN A 330 -14.59 5.44 -12.19
N ASP A 331 -14.09 5.88 -11.04
CA ASP A 331 -14.53 7.09 -10.37
C ASP A 331 -13.59 8.28 -10.55
N ASP A 332 -12.45 8.12 -11.23
CA ASP A 332 -11.34 9.08 -11.31
C ASP A 332 -10.85 9.51 -9.91
N THR A 333 -10.99 8.63 -8.92
CA THR A 333 -10.57 8.89 -7.55
C THR A 333 -9.06 8.94 -7.47
N SER A 334 -8.52 9.95 -6.82
CA SER A 334 -7.08 10.06 -6.55
C SER A 334 -6.72 9.41 -5.24
N TYR A 335 -5.47 8.95 -5.12
CA TYR A 335 -4.97 8.35 -3.89
C TYR A 335 -3.74 9.06 -3.35
N LEU A 336 -3.70 9.25 -2.02
CA LEU A 336 -2.45 9.37 -1.28
C LEU A 336 -2.19 8.01 -0.63
N PHE A 337 -1.24 7.26 -1.19
CA PHE A 337 -1.00 5.87 -0.82
C PHE A 337 0.25 5.75 0.06
N ILE A 338 0.06 5.42 1.32
CA ILE A 338 1.13 5.23 2.30
C ILE A 338 1.39 3.74 2.45
N SER A 339 2.63 3.32 2.27
CA SER A 339 3.08 1.96 2.55
C SER A 339 4.57 1.92 2.87
N HIS A 340 4.98 0.91 3.62
CA HIS A 340 6.39 0.56 3.82
C HIS A 340 6.87 -0.52 2.81
N ASP A 341 5.94 -1.13 2.06
CA ASP A 341 6.27 -2.07 0.98
C ASP A 341 6.51 -1.30 -0.33
N LEU A 342 7.77 -1.12 -0.67
CA LEU A 342 8.18 -0.40 -1.87
C LEU A 342 7.75 -1.09 -3.17
N GLY A 343 7.61 -2.43 -3.19
CA GLY A 343 7.11 -3.16 -4.35
C GLY A 343 5.64 -2.82 -4.62
N VAL A 344 4.83 -2.72 -3.58
CA VAL A 344 3.43 -2.28 -3.66
C VAL A 344 3.34 -0.84 -4.12
N VAL A 345 4.16 0.06 -3.53
CA VAL A 345 4.16 1.48 -3.91
C VAL A 345 4.56 1.66 -5.37
N ARG A 346 5.60 0.95 -5.84
CA ARG A 346 5.99 0.98 -7.26
C ARG A 346 4.85 0.57 -8.19
N TYR A 347 4.13 -0.48 -7.83
CA TYR A 347 3.02 -0.98 -8.65
C TYR A 347 1.86 0.02 -8.76
N ILE A 348 1.44 0.63 -7.63
CA ILE A 348 0.20 1.41 -7.60
C ILE A 348 0.39 2.91 -7.84
N SER A 349 1.62 3.45 -7.65
CA SER A 349 1.85 4.90 -7.65
C SER A 349 2.29 5.43 -9.00
N ASP A 350 1.75 6.59 -9.39
CA ASP A 350 2.21 7.36 -10.57
C ASP A 350 3.42 8.21 -10.20
N ARG A 351 3.40 8.81 -8.99
CA ARG A 351 4.50 9.58 -8.40
C ARG A 351 4.76 9.14 -6.97
N ILE A 352 5.99 9.37 -6.49
CA ILE A 352 6.41 8.96 -5.14
C ILE A 352 7.09 10.14 -4.47
N ALA A 353 6.71 10.39 -3.21
CA ALA A 353 7.37 11.27 -2.27
C ALA A 353 8.07 10.44 -1.19
N VAL A 354 9.38 10.62 -1.07
CA VAL A 354 10.22 9.93 -0.07
C VAL A 354 10.43 10.83 1.13
N LEU A 355 9.98 10.37 2.29
CA LEU A 355 9.94 11.15 3.53
C LEU A 355 10.98 10.65 4.55
N TYR A 356 11.78 11.54 5.09
CA TYR A 356 12.72 11.27 6.17
C TYR A 356 12.67 12.37 7.21
N LEU A 357 12.54 12.02 8.51
CA LEU A 357 12.45 12.97 9.63
C LEU A 357 11.52 14.19 9.35
N GLY A 358 10.33 13.92 8.86
CA GLY A 358 9.32 14.94 8.60
C GLY A 358 9.59 15.84 7.39
N ARG A 359 10.54 15.51 6.52
CA ARG A 359 10.87 16.27 5.30
C ARG A 359 10.77 15.41 4.06
N VAL A 360 10.38 16.02 2.93
CA VAL A 360 10.47 15.38 1.62
C VAL A 360 11.93 15.44 1.16
N MET A 361 12.54 14.27 0.96
CA MET A 361 13.91 14.14 0.49
C MET A 361 13.98 14.00 -1.03
N GLU A 362 13.00 13.32 -1.61
CA GLU A 362 12.89 13.12 -3.06
C GLU A 362 11.42 13.05 -3.46
N LEU A 363 11.08 13.60 -4.62
CA LEU A 363 9.73 13.56 -5.21
C LEU A 363 9.85 13.46 -6.72
N GLY A 364 9.24 12.46 -7.34
CA GLY A 364 9.29 12.28 -8.80
C GLY A 364 8.32 11.21 -9.28
N ASN A 365 8.35 10.94 -10.58
CA ASN A 365 7.65 9.81 -11.16
C ASN A 365 8.13 8.49 -10.54
N ALA A 366 7.24 7.53 -10.37
CA ALA A 366 7.57 6.24 -9.74
C ALA A 366 8.78 5.56 -10.43
N GLU A 367 8.81 5.52 -11.76
CA GLU A 367 9.93 4.94 -12.51
C GLU A 367 11.25 5.68 -12.26
N THR A 368 11.24 7.02 -12.23
CA THR A 368 12.43 7.82 -11.96
C THR A 368 12.95 7.56 -10.54
N VAL A 369 12.06 7.56 -9.53
CA VAL A 369 12.44 7.33 -8.14
C VAL A 369 12.97 5.90 -7.91
N PHE A 370 12.51 4.89 -8.69
CA PHE A 370 12.99 3.51 -8.54
C PHE A 370 14.23 3.17 -9.38
N ASN A 371 14.44 3.84 -10.51
CA ASN A 371 15.53 3.52 -11.44
C ASN A 371 16.72 4.47 -11.31
N GLY A 372 16.53 5.63 -10.64
CA GLY A 372 17.58 6.61 -10.36
C GLY A 372 17.86 7.57 -11.53
N PRO A 373 18.75 8.52 -11.31
CA PRO A 373 19.60 8.69 -10.11
C PRO A 373 18.81 9.09 -8.86
N HIS A 374 19.26 8.64 -7.69
CA HIS A 374 18.53 8.73 -6.43
C HIS A 374 19.14 9.73 -5.45
N HIS A 375 18.30 10.29 -4.58
CA HIS A 375 18.75 10.79 -3.29
C HIS A 375 19.41 9.64 -2.50
N PRO A 376 20.54 9.86 -1.77
CA PRO A 376 21.23 8.78 -1.05
C PRO A 376 20.34 7.95 -0.10
N TYR A 377 19.32 8.55 0.48
CA TYR A 377 18.33 7.85 1.29
C TYR A 377 17.43 6.94 0.46
N THR A 378 16.95 7.44 -0.69
CA THR A 378 16.11 6.65 -1.62
C THR A 378 16.89 5.46 -2.19
N GLU A 379 18.17 5.68 -2.54
CA GLU A 379 19.06 4.62 -3.00
C GLU A 379 19.15 3.48 -1.98
N ALA A 380 19.37 3.82 -0.70
CA ALA A 380 19.39 2.84 0.37
C ALA A 380 18.05 2.12 0.55
N LEU A 381 16.92 2.84 0.50
CA LEU A 381 15.59 2.24 0.57
C LEU A 381 15.33 1.28 -0.59
N VAL A 382 15.60 1.69 -1.83
CA VAL A 382 15.39 0.86 -3.04
C VAL A 382 16.32 -0.33 -3.05
N SER A 383 17.57 -0.19 -2.57
CA SER A 383 18.53 -1.31 -2.44
C SER A 383 18.07 -2.36 -1.44
N SER A 384 17.21 -1.99 -0.48
CA SER A 384 16.68 -2.90 0.53
C SER A 384 15.51 -3.75 0.04
N VAL A 385 14.94 -3.44 -1.15
CA VAL A 385 13.85 -4.22 -1.75
C VAL A 385 14.40 -5.56 -2.22
N PRO A 386 13.94 -6.67 -1.65
CA PRO A 386 14.44 -7.99 -2.04
C PRO A 386 14.05 -8.30 -3.49
N ALA A 387 15.04 -8.60 -4.32
CA ALA A 387 14.82 -9.06 -5.68
C ALA A 387 14.32 -10.52 -5.64
N ILE A 388 13.10 -10.75 -6.14
CA ILE A 388 12.53 -12.13 -6.23
C ILE A 388 13.12 -12.86 -7.42
N ASP A 389 13.60 -12.16 -8.44
CA ASP A 389 14.16 -12.70 -9.68
C ASP A 389 15.61 -13.23 -9.58
N GLY A 390 16.22 -13.14 -8.39
CA GLY A 390 17.59 -13.61 -8.17
C GLY A 390 18.67 -12.59 -8.51
N SER A 391 18.34 -11.41 -8.99
CA SER A 391 19.32 -10.35 -9.16
C SER A 391 19.90 -9.94 -7.80
N GLN A 392 21.23 -10.00 -7.66
CA GLN A 392 21.92 -9.52 -6.47
C GLN A 392 22.10 -8.01 -6.58
N ARG A 393 21.26 -7.26 -5.88
CA ARG A 393 21.54 -5.84 -5.65
C ARG A 393 22.45 -5.72 -4.42
N VAL A 394 23.48 -4.94 -4.53
CA VAL A 394 24.31 -4.59 -3.37
C VAL A 394 23.44 -3.78 -2.41
N ARG A 395 23.20 -4.31 -1.21
CA ARG A 395 22.39 -3.65 -0.21
C ARG A 395 23.18 -2.53 0.47
N ILE A 396 22.72 -1.30 0.31
CA ILE A 396 23.28 -0.14 1.01
C ILE A 396 22.68 -0.09 2.42
N ARG A 397 23.52 -0.19 3.44
CA ARG A 397 23.12 -0.03 4.83
C ARG A 397 23.32 1.41 5.26
N LEU A 398 22.29 2.03 5.79
CA LEU A 398 22.41 3.29 6.51
C LEU A 398 22.93 2.98 7.92
N GLU A 399 24.11 3.47 8.25
CA GLU A 399 24.73 3.24 9.55
C GLU A 399 24.08 4.12 10.63
N GLY A 400 24.04 3.62 11.87
CA GLY A 400 23.46 4.29 13.02
C GLY A 400 21.93 4.31 13.06
N ASP A 401 21.41 4.79 14.18
CA ASP A 401 19.98 4.89 14.43
C ASP A 401 19.35 6.11 13.73
N VAL A 402 18.03 6.07 13.51
CA VAL A 402 17.28 7.23 13.04
C VAL A 402 17.34 8.32 14.09
N PRO A 403 17.83 9.54 13.76
CA PRO A 403 17.88 10.63 14.71
C PRO A 403 16.51 10.97 15.30
N SER A 404 16.51 11.42 16.55
CA SER A 404 15.26 11.82 17.19
C SER A 404 14.70 13.11 16.57
N PRO A 405 13.40 13.16 16.24
CA PRO A 405 12.77 14.41 15.82
C PRO A 405 12.78 15.51 16.90
N ALA A 406 13.03 15.15 18.17
CA ALA A 406 13.18 16.11 19.25
C ALA A 406 14.55 16.83 19.23
N ASN A 407 15.54 16.19 18.62
CA ASN A 407 16.90 16.76 18.48
C ASN A 407 17.44 16.41 17.07
N PRO A 408 16.88 17.01 16.01
CA PRO A 408 17.29 16.72 14.64
C PRO A 408 18.72 17.19 14.39
N PRO A 409 19.47 16.52 13.52
CA PRO A 409 20.79 16.95 13.10
C PRO A 409 20.76 18.37 12.50
N THR A 410 21.81 19.15 12.70
CA THR A 410 22.02 20.41 11.99
C THR A 410 22.33 20.13 10.52
N GLY A 411 21.96 21.05 9.63
CA GLY A 411 22.15 20.88 8.18
C GLY A 411 21.19 19.83 7.59
N CYS A 412 21.70 19.00 6.70
CA CYS A 412 20.94 17.91 6.11
C CYS A 412 20.55 16.87 7.17
N VAL A 413 19.27 16.57 7.34
CA VAL A 413 18.79 15.63 8.36
C VAL A 413 19.32 14.19 8.18
N LEU A 414 19.81 13.85 6.98
CA LEU A 414 20.41 12.56 6.69
C LEU A 414 21.93 12.53 7.00
N ASN A 415 22.59 13.67 7.26
CA ASN A 415 24.05 13.77 7.31
C ASN A 415 24.72 12.69 8.20
N PRO A 416 24.21 12.33 9.40
CA PRO A 416 24.85 11.31 10.23
C PRO A 416 24.82 9.89 9.65
N ARG A 417 23.92 9.66 8.68
CA ARG A 417 23.68 8.34 8.09
C ARG A 417 23.89 8.31 6.57
N CYS A 418 24.30 9.44 5.99
CA CYS A 418 24.41 9.55 4.53
C CYS A 418 25.60 8.73 4.00
N PRO A 419 25.37 7.68 3.19
CA PRO A 419 26.43 6.81 2.70
C PRO A 419 27.30 7.47 1.62
N ARG A 420 26.84 8.61 1.05
CA ARG A 420 27.53 9.34 -0.03
C ARG A 420 28.15 10.67 0.43
N MET A 421 28.08 11.00 1.73
CA MET A 421 28.58 12.28 2.21
C MET A 421 30.13 12.36 2.14
N ALA A 422 30.80 11.31 2.61
CA ALA A 422 32.25 11.27 2.61
C ALA A 422 32.81 11.29 1.16
N GLY A 423 33.73 12.22 0.90
CA GLY A 423 34.33 12.38 -0.43
C GLY A 423 33.45 13.09 -1.47
N SER A 424 32.30 13.63 -1.06
CA SER A 424 31.40 14.37 -1.96
C SER A 424 31.84 15.80 -2.28
N GLY A 425 32.77 16.35 -1.46
CA GLY A 425 33.21 17.75 -1.54
C GLY A 425 32.23 18.77 -0.99
N VAL A 426 31.10 18.32 -0.41
CA VAL A 426 30.05 19.17 0.19
C VAL A 426 29.77 18.83 1.65
N GLU A 427 30.66 18.11 2.32
CA GLU A 427 30.51 17.62 3.71
C GLU A 427 30.19 18.76 4.68
N GLY A 428 30.91 19.88 4.54
CA GLY A 428 30.70 21.08 5.34
C GLY A 428 29.27 21.66 5.19
N LEU A 429 28.75 21.70 3.97
CA LEU A 429 27.37 22.12 3.72
C LEU A 429 26.38 21.13 4.30
N CYS A 430 26.61 19.82 4.12
CA CYS A 430 25.74 18.78 4.65
C CYS A 430 25.56 18.85 6.18
N THR A 431 26.58 19.29 6.90
CA THR A 431 26.54 19.38 8.38
C THR A 431 26.01 20.71 8.91
N THR A 432 26.05 21.79 8.12
CA THR A 432 25.74 23.15 8.60
C THR A 432 24.50 23.78 7.99
N VAL A 433 24.17 23.42 6.73
CA VAL A 433 23.08 24.04 5.97
C VAL A 433 22.03 22.99 5.59
N GLU A 434 20.76 23.28 5.85
CA GLU A 434 19.67 22.42 5.36
C GLU A 434 19.52 22.58 3.83
N PRO A 435 19.56 21.48 3.04
CA PRO A 435 19.35 21.59 1.61
C PRO A 435 17.90 21.93 1.29
N GLU A 436 17.70 22.76 0.27
CA GLU A 436 16.38 23.03 -0.28
C GLU A 436 15.90 21.87 -1.16
N LEU A 437 14.58 21.67 -1.25
CA LEU A 437 13.98 20.76 -2.23
C LEU A 437 14.02 21.46 -3.61
N LYS A 438 14.88 21.00 -4.51
CA LYS A 438 15.10 21.59 -5.83
C LYS A 438 14.67 20.64 -6.94
N GLU A 439 14.15 21.17 -8.02
CA GLU A 439 13.95 20.41 -9.25
C GLU A 439 15.30 20.15 -9.91
N VAL A 440 15.65 18.87 -10.07
CA VAL A 440 16.93 18.43 -10.62
C VAL A 440 16.78 17.97 -12.08
N GLU A 441 15.60 17.48 -12.45
CA GLU A 441 15.13 17.20 -13.80
C GLU A 441 13.62 17.51 -13.86
N PRO A 442 13.02 17.70 -15.04
CA PRO A 442 11.60 18.02 -15.14
C PRO A 442 10.70 17.05 -14.36
N GLY A 443 10.02 17.55 -13.33
CA GLY A 443 9.15 16.79 -12.45
C GLY A 443 9.88 15.91 -11.40
N HIS A 444 11.21 15.97 -11.31
CA HIS A 444 12.03 15.28 -10.33
C HIS A 444 12.68 16.26 -9.36
N PHE A 445 12.33 16.19 -8.09
CA PHE A 445 12.78 17.08 -7.04
C PHE A 445 13.62 16.31 -6.01
N MET A 446 14.69 16.94 -5.55
CA MET A 446 15.62 16.32 -4.60
C MET A 446 16.12 17.33 -3.57
N ARG A 447 16.19 16.90 -2.30
CA ARG A 447 16.70 17.70 -1.18
C ARG A 447 18.12 17.23 -0.81
N CYS A 448 19.11 17.59 -1.59
CA CYS A 448 20.49 17.16 -1.44
C CYS A 448 21.48 18.27 -1.84
N HIS A 449 22.64 18.34 -1.16
CA HIS A 449 23.77 19.22 -1.56
C HIS A 449 24.68 18.57 -2.59
N ILE A 450 24.73 17.23 -2.65
CA ILE A 450 25.56 16.51 -3.62
C ILE A 450 25.03 16.82 -5.01
N PRO A 451 25.89 17.26 -5.96
CA PRO A 451 25.50 17.53 -7.32
C PRO A 451 24.82 16.33 -7.97
N PHE A 452 23.73 16.56 -8.70
CA PHE A 452 22.91 15.51 -9.31
C PHE A 452 23.72 14.58 -10.24
N ASP A 453 24.69 15.12 -10.98
CA ASP A 453 25.55 14.31 -11.85
C ASP A 453 26.43 13.32 -11.08
N GLN A 454 26.84 13.66 -9.84
CA GLN A 454 27.58 12.73 -8.98
C GLN A 454 26.68 11.61 -8.43
N LEU A 455 25.37 11.83 -8.36
CA LEU A 455 24.38 10.82 -7.94
C LEU A 455 24.02 9.84 -9.06
N ARG A 456 24.39 10.12 -10.32
CA ARG A 456 24.19 9.21 -11.46
C ARG A 456 25.06 7.95 -11.40
N THR A 457 26.19 8.00 -10.71
CA THR A 457 27.05 6.82 -10.51
C THR A 457 26.51 6.03 -9.34
N THR A 458 25.98 4.82 -9.58
CA THR A 458 25.64 3.86 -8.53
C THR A 458 26.89 3.54 -7.70
N GLN A 459 26.74 3.44 -6.39
CA GLN A 459 27.80 2.82 -5.56
C GLN A 459 27.88 1.35 -5.99
N ALA A 460 28.97 0.99 -6.68
CA ALA A 460 29.27 -0.38 -7.08
C ALA A 460 29.60 -1.26 -5.86
#